data_f5548702c81a1d8fc3f50afab6516394
#
_entry.id   f5548702c81a1d8fc3f50afab6516394
#
_cell.length_a   1.000
_cell.length_b   1.000
_cell.length_c   1.000
_cell.angle_alpha   90.00
_cell.angle_beta   90.00
_cell.angle_gamma   90.00
#
_symmetry.space_group_name_H-M   'P 1'
#
loop_
_entity.id
_entity.type
_entity.pdbx_description
1 polymer ?
#
loop_
_entity_poly.entity_id
_entity_poly.type
_entity_poly.pdbx_seq_one_letter_code
_entity_poly.pdbx_strand_id
1 'polypeptide(L)'
;MNGKEVARRLRVPYRTALDLLRSGTITSRKEKGVWVAEAATVQRFKRGNDRKIEKLRSDYVRLYWEGLSPDQLQARVRDDMALRGIVCTVSGFAEQAIYADLMKGRNTT
;
A
#
# COMPACT_ATOMS: atom_id res chain seq x y z
N MET A 1 16.57 7.97 7.56
CA MET A 1 16.25 7.63 6.15
C MET A 1 15.76 8.88 5.42
N ASN A 2 16.31 9.16 4.26
CA ASN A 2 15.83 10.25 3.40
C ASN A 2 14.64 9.78 2.55
N GLY A 3 14.07 10.69 1.75
CA GLY A 3 12.89 10.39 0.93
C GLY A 3 13.11 9.24 -0.05
N LYS A 4 14.29 9.14 -0.65
CA LYS A 4 14.60 8.04 -1.60
C LYS A 4 14.65 6.69 -0.91
N GLU A 5 15.22 6.64 0.30
CA GLU A 5 15.29 5.42 1.09
C GLU A 5 13.90 4.99 1.57
N VAL A 6 13.07 5.95 1.99
CA VAL A 6 11.69 5.69 2.39
C VAL A 6 10.89 5.15 1.20
N ALA A 7 11.02 5.76 0.03
CA ALA A 7 10.35 5.32 -1.19
C ALA A 7 10.70 3.86 -1.52
N ARG A 8 11.98 3.53 -1.42
CA ARG A 8 12.48 2.18 -1.69
C ARG A 8 11.95 1.17 -0.66
N ARG A 9 11.97 1.55 0.62
CA ARG A 9 11.50 0.69 1.70
C ARG A 9 10.00 0.39 1.60
N LEU A 10 9.20 1.40 1.26
CA LEU A 10 7.75 1.26 1.14
C LEU A 10 7.29 0.81 -0.25
N ARG A 11 8.20 0.76 -1.21
CA ARG A 11 7.90 0.41 -2.62
C ARG A 11 6.86 1.36 -3.22
N VAL A 12 7.06 2.64 -3.02
CA VAL A 12 6.19 3.70 -3.54
C VAL A 12 7.01 4.69 -4.35
N PRO A 13 6.38 5.52 -5.22
CA PRO A 13 7.08 6.58 -5.91
C PRO A 13 7.71 7.57 -4.92
N TYR A 14 8.83 8.17 -5.33
CA TYR A 14 9.53 9.16 -4.51
C TYR A 14 8.62 10.30 -4.08
N ARG A 15 7.77 10.77 -4.97
CA ARG A 15 6.81 11.84 -4.67
C ARG A 15 5.87 11.45 -3.52
N THR A 16 5.38 10.23 -3.53
CA THR A 16 4.51 9.70 -2.45
C THR A 16 5.26 9.67 -1.13
N ALA A 17 6.52 9.22 -1.13
CA ALA A 17 7.36 9.21 0.06
C ALA A 17 7.56 10.62 0.61
N LEU A 18 7.85 11.60 -0.24
CA LEU A 18 7.99 13.00 0.19
C LEU A 18 6.71 13.54 0.81
N ASP A 19 5.55 13.24 0.23
CA ASP A 19 4.27 13.68 0.76
C ASP A 19 4.01 13.09 2.15
N LEU A 20 4.37 11.83 2.39
CA LEU A 20 4.26 11.19 3.69
C LEU A 20 5.13 11.86 4.75
N LEU A 21 6.34 12.27 4.37
CA LEU A 21 7.26 12.98 5.27
C LEU A 21 6.80 14.40 5.54
N ARG A 22 6.37 15.12 4.51
CA ARG A 22 5.91 16.51 4.63
C ARG A 22 4.63 16.63 5.44
N SER A 23 3.70 15.72 5.27
CA SER A 23 2.40 15.75 5.94
C SER A 23 2.47 15.33 7.41
N GLY A 24 3.59 14.74 7.84
CA GLY A 24 3.73 14.20 9.19
C GLY A 24 3.11 12.82 9.35
N THR A 25 2.60 12.21 8.28
CA THR A 25 2.09 10.82 8.32
C THR A 25 3.17 9.87 8.79
N ILE A 26 4.41 10.08 8.32
CA ILE A 26 5.60 9.48 8.90
C ILE A 26 6.33 10.61 9.62
N THR A 27 6.51 10.47 10.94
CA THR A 27 7.22 11.46 11.74
C THR A 27 8.63 11.66 11.21
N SER A 28 8.96 12.89 10.85
CA SER A 28 10.24 13.22 10.23
C SER A 28 10.68 14.61 10.64
N ARG A 29 11.93 14.93 10.36
CA ARG A 29 12.50 16.25 10.60
C ARG A 29 13.23 16.73 9.34
N LYS A 30 13.43 18.03 9.22
CA LYS A 30 14.14 18.61 8.09
C LYS A 30 15.57 18.93 8.54
N GLU A 31 16.55 18.26 7.93
CA GLU A 31 17.97 18.49 8.19
C GLU A 31 18.62 19.01 6.90
N LYS A 32 19.24 20.20 6.99
CA LYS A 32 19.93 20.82 5.84
C LYS A 32 19.07 20.86 4.58
N GLY A 33 17.79 21.16 4.73
CA GLY A 33 16.85 21.21 3.60
C GLY A 33 16.32 19.88 3.13
N VAL A 34 16.68 18.76 3.79
CA VAL A 34 16.27 17.42 3.40
C VAL A 34 15.40 16.79 4.50
N TRP A 35 14.31 16.17 4.10
CA TRP A 35 13.45 15.44 5.03
C TRP A 35 14.09 14.10 5.41
N VAL A 36 14.17 13.85 6.72
CA VAL A 36 14.79 12.64 7.26
C VAL A 36 13.86 12.01 8.31
N ALA A 37 13.65 10.71 8.21
CA ALA A 37 12.88 9.94 9.19
C ALA A 37 13.76 8.85 9.80
N GLU A 38 13.46 8.48 11.05
CA GLU A 38 14.16 7.36 11.69
C GLU A 38 13.71 6.04 11.10
N ALA A 39 14.65 5.10 10.96
CA ALA A 39 14.37 3.77 10.39
C ALA A 39 13.27 3.05 11.17
N ALA A 40 13.27 3.14 12.51
CA ALA A 40 12.25 2.52 13.35
C ALA A 40 10.85 3.07 13.07
N THR A 41 10.73 4.38 12.85
CA THR A 41 9.46 5.04 12.52
C THR A 41 8.94 4.59 11.16
N VAL A 42 9.82 4.52 10.16
CA VAL A 42 9.46 4.04 8.82
C VAL A 42 9.01 2.59 8.87
N GLN A 43 9.72 1.75 9.61
CA GLN A 43 9.39 0.33 9.73
C GLN A 43 8.03 0.12 10.42
N ARG A 44 7.73 0.93 11.44
CA ARG A 44 6.44 0.88 12.13
C ARG A 44 5.30 1.27 11.19
N PHE A 45 5.49 2.31 10.40
CA PHE A 45 4.52 2.71 9.38
C PHE A 45 4.32 1.60 8.35
N LYS A 46 5.41 0.99 7.88
CA LYS A 46 5.35 -0.11 6.91
C LYS A 46 4.53 -1.28 7.43
N ARG A 47 4.74 -1.70 8.67
CA ARG A 47 3.98 -2.79 9.29
C ARG A 47 2.49 -2.50 9.33
N GLY A 48 2.11 -1.30 9.76
CA GLY A 48 0.71 -0.88 9.79
C GLY A 48 0.09 -0.85 8.40
N ASN A 49 0.82 -0.32 7.43
CA ASN A 49 0.39 -0.28 6.04
C ASN A 49 0.22 -1.69 5.45
N ASP A 50 1.17 -2.59 5.70
CA ASP A 50 1.12 -3.97 5.22
C ASP A 50 -0.08 -4.72 5.79
N ARG A 51 -0.44 -4.52 7.06
CA ARG A 51 -1.63 -5.11 7.66
C ARG A 51 -2.92 -4.64 6.98
N LYS A 52 -3.00 -3.35 6.67
CA LYS A 52 -4.15 -2.78 5.96
C LYS A 52 -4.25 -3.34 4.54
N ILE A 53 -3.12 -3.49 3.87
CA ILE A 53 -3.05 -4.08 2.52
C ILE A 53 -3.55 -5.53 2.56
N GLU A 54 -3.11 -6.32 3.53
CA GLU A 54 -3.54 -7.72 3.70
C GLU A 54 -5.05 -7.84 3.87
N LYS A 55 -5.64 -7.00 4.73
CA LYS A 55 -7.07 -6.99 4.97
C LYS A 55 -7.83 -6.57 3.71
N LEU A 56 -7.35 -5.53 3.02
CA LEU A 56 -7.98 -5.07 1.79
C LEU A 56 -7.88 -6.13 0.69
N ARG A 57 -6.77 -6.86 0.64
CA ARG A 57 -6.58 -7.95 -0.31
C ARG A 57 -7.64 -9.04 -0.13
N SER A 58 -7.91 -9.43 1.11
CA SER A 58 -8.94 -10.42 1.42
C SER A 58 -10.32 -9.92 0.99
N ASP A 59 -10.64 -8.66 1.29
CA ASP A 59 -11.91 -8.06 0.88
C ASP A 59 -12.04 -8.00 -0.64
N TYR A 60 -10.95 -7.67 -1.33
CA TYR A 60 -10.92 -7.58 -2.79
C TYR A 60 -11.18 -8.95 -3.44
N VAL A 61 -10.53 -10.00 -2.96
CA VAL A 61 -10.72 -11.37 -3.46
C VAL A 61 -12.17 -11.80 -3.30
N ARG A 62 -12.77 -11.54 -2.13
CA ARG A 62 -14.17 -11.86 -1.86
C ARG A 62 -15.10 -11.17 -2.86
N LEU A 63 -14.90 -9.86 -3.12
CA LEU A 63 -15.70 -9.10 -4.05
C LEU A 63 -15.55 -9.60 -5.50
N TYR A 64 -14.36 -10.03 -5.86
CA TYR A 64 -14.10 -10.63 -7.17
C TYR A 64 -14.98 -11.89 -7.38
N TRP A 65 -15.03 -12.77 -6.37
CA TRP A 65 -15.84 -13.97 -6.43
C TRP A 65 -17.34 -13.70 -6.33
N GLU A 66 -17.75 -12.54 -5.80
CA GLU A 66 -19.14 -12.09 -5.81
C GLU A 66 -19.59 -11.57 -7.17
N GLY A 67 -18.69 -11.46 -8.14
CA GLY A 67 -19.04 -11.16 -9.52
C GLY A 67 -18.86 -9.71 -9.95
N LEU A 68 -18.16 -8.87 -9.18
CA LEU A 68 -17.88 -7.51 -9.61
C LEU A 68 -16.91 -7.52 -10.81
N SER A 69 -17.11 -6.60 -11.76
CA SER A 69 -16.21 -6.45 -12.87
C SER A 69 -14.85 -5.90 -12.42
N PRO A 70 -13.76 -6.14 -13.19
CA PRO A 70 -12.43 -5.59 -12.84
C PRO A 70 -12.43 -4.08 -12.66
N ASP A 71 -13.17 -3.32 -13.48
CA ASP A 71 -13.25 -1.86 -13.38
C ASP A 71 -13.94 -1.43 -12.08
N GLN A 72 -15.03 -2.09 -11.71
CA GLN A 72 -15.74 -1.85 -10.46
C GLN A 72 -14.87 -2.16 -9.25
N LEU A 73 -14.10 -3.27 -9.32
CA LEU A 73 -13.17 -3.65 -8.26
C LEU A 73 -12.05 -2.63 -8.08
N GLN A 74 -11.48 -2.14 -9.18
CA GLN A 74 -10.42 -1.13 -9.10
C GLN A 74 -10.90 0.17 -8.47
N ALA A 75 -12.10 0.63 -8.85
CA ALA A 75 -12.68 1.83 -8.29
C ALA A 75 -12.91 1.67 -6.79
N ARG A 76 -13.46 0.53 -6.37
CA ARG A 76 -13.72 0.26 -4.96
C ARG A 76 -12.44 0.14 -4.13
N VAL A 77 -11.42 -0.52 -4.67
CA VAL A 77 -10.10 -0.63 -4.03
C VAL A 77 -9.48 0.75 -3.85
N ARG A 78 -9.57 1.61 -4.86
CA ARG A 78 -9.04 2.97 -4.80
C ARG A 78 -9.72 3.78 -3.69
N ASP A 79 -11.04 3.69 -3.59
CA ASP A 79 -11.80 4.39 -2.56
C ASP A 79 -11.45 3.87 -1.16
N ASP A 80 -11.37 2.56 -0.99
CA ASP A 80 -11.01 1.94 0.27
C ASP A 80 -9.58 2.27 0.70
N MET A 81 -8.65 2.31 -0.24
CA MET A 81 -7.27 2.74 0.04
C MET A 81 -7.23 4.17 0.56
N ALA A 82 -7.97 5.08 -0.06
CA ALA A 82 -8.04 6.46 0.36
C ALA A 82 -8.64 6.58 1.76
N LEU A 83 -9.73 5.88 2.04
CA LEU A 83 -10.40 5.90 3.34
C LEU A 83 -9.55 5.33 4.47
N ARG A 84 -8.77 4.29 4.20
CA ARG A 84 -7.94 3.62 5.20
C ARG A 84 -6.53 4.18 5.30
N GLY A 85 -6.17 5.12 4.44
CA GLY A 85 -4.82 5.68 4.38
C GLY A 85 -3.78 4.68 3.94
N ILE A 86 -4.13 3.76 3.06
CA ILE A 86 -3.21 2.75 2.54
C ILE A 86 -2.35 3.35 1.44
N VAL A 87 -1.05 3.12 1.52
CA VAL A 87 -0.07 3.58 0.53
C VAL A 87 0.37 2.41 -0.33
N CYS A 88 -0.15 2.35 -1.57
CA CYS A 88 0.16 1.29 -2.53
C CYS A 88 -0.30 1.72 -3.93
N THR A 89 0.28 1.11 -4.97
CA THR A 89 -0.22 1.31 -6.34
C THR A 89 -1.44 0.40 -6.57
N VAL A 90 -2.52 0.97 -7.07
CA VAL A 90 -3.78 0.24 -7.25
C VAL A 90 -3.65 -0.91 -8.22
N SER A 91 -3.00 -0.69 -9.36
CA SER A 91 -2.85 -1.72 -10.39
C SER A 91 -2.06 -2.93 -9.90
N GLY A 92 -0.91 -2.70 -9.28
CA GLY A 92 -0.08 -3.79 -8.76
C GLY A 92 -0.78 -4.60 -7.67
N PHE A 93 -1.53 -3.90 -6.81
CA PHE A 93 -2.31 -4.55 -5.76
C PHE A 93 -3.36 -5.51 -6.32
N ALA A 94 -4.14 -5.03 -7.28
CA ALA A 94 -5.23 -5.81 -7.88
C ALA A 94 -4.72 -7.09 -8.54
N GLU A 95 -3.66 -6.97 -9.36
CA GLU A 95 -3.09 -8.12 -10.06
C GLU A 95 -2.54 -9.16 -9.10
N GLN A 96 -1.80 -8.72 -8.08
CA GLN A 96 -1.23 -9.63 -7.09
C GLN A 96 -2.28 -10.36 -6.27
N ALA A 97 -3.37 -9.67 -5.90
CA ALA A 97 -4.43 -10.27 -5.12
C ALA A 97 -5.17 -11.36 -5.90
N ILE A 98 -5.53 -11.07 -7.15
CA ILE A 98 -6.22 -12.04 -8.01
C ILE A 98 -5.33 -13.24 -8.30
N TYR A 99 -4.06 -12.98 -8.65
CA TYR A 99 -3.11 -14.05 -8.97
C TYR A 99 -2.89 -14.97 -7.77
N ALA A 100 -2.70 -14.42 -6.59
CA ALA A 100 -2.50 -15.21 -5.37
C ALA A 100 -3.70 -16.10 -5.07
N ASP A 101 -4.92 -15.58 -5.25
CA ASP A 101 -6.14 -16.35 -5.02
C ASP A 101 -6.32 -17.47 -6.05
N LEU A 102 -6.05 -17.18 -7.32
CA LEU A 102 -6.12 -18.20 -8.39
C LEU A 102 -5.13 -19.33 -8.15
N MET A 103 -3.92 -18.99 -7.68
CA MET A 103 -2.92 -20.02 -7.39
C MET A 103 -3.31 -20.88 -6.19
N LYS A 104 -3.93 -20.29 -5.15
CA LYS A 104 -4.49 -21.04 -4.02
C LYS A 104 -5.59 -22.01 -4.47
N GLY A 105 -6.50 -21.53 -5.33
CA GLY A 105 -7.57 -22.35 -5.87
C GLY A 105 -7.04 -23.55 -6.65
N ARG A 106 -5.96 -23.40 -7.39
CA ARG A 106 -5.32 -24.49 -8.13
C ARG A 106 -4.68 -25.52 -7.21
N ASN A 107 -4.14 -25.07 -6.08
CA ASN A 107 -3.45 -25.96 -5.14
C ASN A 107 -4.42 -26.74 -4.25
N THR A 108 -5.67 -26.31 -4.14
CA THR A 108 -6.69 -26.98 -3.31
C THR A 108 -7.55 -27.98 -4.08
N THR A 109 -7.41 -28.01 -5.38
CA THR A 109 -8.09 -28.99 -6.22
C THR A 109 -7.14 -30.12 -6.62
#